data_664804ef3a226ed1ebec936fb6c062bd
#
_entry.id   664804ef3a226ed1ebec936fb6c062bd
#
_cell.length_a   1.000
_cell.length_b   1.000
_cell.length_c   1.000
_cell.angle_alpha   90.00
_cell.angle_beta   90.00
_cell.angle_gamma   90.00
#
_symmetry.space_group_name_H-M   'P 1'
#
loop_
_entity.id
_entity.type
_entity.pdbx_description
1 polymer ?
#
loop_
_entity_poly.entity_id
_entity_poly.type
_entity_poly.pdbx_seq_one_letter_code
_entity_poly.pdbx_strand_id
1 'polypeptide(L)'
;YLRSYADINPSSSGSLSGGRSASATVLPFQGSLYRINNNLDSYIAELNSTFSSSVANNLTVGYTAMRDFRQSPVNDNPFPTVDIGNNDLNELTVFGYEPFSANNILNSDIFQIADNLTIYKGKNVYTFGFAYETNSFMNGFAPNYYGGYQFKSIDDFINSANGDTKVIPARYQQQWSNYSSFP
;
A
#
# COMPACT_ATOMS: atom_id res chain seq x y z
N TYR A 1 -2.76 19.99 1.62
CA TYR A 1 -2.30 18.65 1.21
C TYR A 1 -1.17 18.17 2.10
N LEU A 2 -1.05 16.85 2.26
CA LEU A 2 0.02 16.22 3.01
C LEU A 2 0.66 15.15 2.13
N ARG A 3 2.00 15.13 2.09
CA ARG A 3 2.79 14.08 1.48
C ARG A 3 3.73 13.52 2.52
N SER A 4 3.69 12.20 2.69
CA SER A 4 4.57 11.49 3.61
C SER A 4 5.14 10.26 2.92
N TYR A 5 6.39 9.96 3.18
CA TYR A 5 7.00 8.72 2.74
C TYR A 5 7.92 8.15 3.81
N ALA A 6 8.09 6.85 3.80
CA ALA A 6 9.06 6.14 4.61
C ALA A 6 9.78 5.12 3.76
N ASP A 7 11.11 5.20 3.74
CA ASP A 7 11.95 4.17 3.15
C ASP A 7 12.10 3.03 4.15
N ILE A 8 11.59 1.89 3.77
CA ILE A 8 11.70 0.69 4.57
C ILE A 8 12.90 -0.10 4.05
N ASN A 9 13.90 -0.18 4.88
CA ASN A 9 15.09 -0.99 4.67
C ASN A 9 15.03 -2.21 5.61
N PRO A 10 14.26 -3.20 5.27
CA PRO A 10 14.21 -4.41 6.05
C PRO A 10 15.41 -5.24 5.63
N SER A 11 16.25 -5.52 6.54
CA SER A 11 17.44 -6.34 6.31
C SER A 11 17.12 -7.80 5.97
N SER A 12 15.84 -8.18 5.85
CA SER A 12 15.45 -9.55 5.50
C SER A 12 14.06 -9.60 4.87
N SER A 13 13.58 -8.57 4.23
CA SER A 13 12.16 -8.50 3.89
C SER A 13 11.79 -9.03 2.53
N GLY A 14 12.73 -9.50 1.78
CA GLY A 14 12.44 -10.13 0.51
C GLY A 14 12.02 -11.60 0.62
N SER A 15 12.16 -12.18 1.81
CA SER A 15 11.95 -13.61 2.01
C SER A 15 10.55 -14.07 1.65
N LEU A 16 10.48 -15.07 0.81
CA LEU A 16 9.24 -15.81 0.52
C LEU A 16 8.71 -16.53 1.78
N SER A 17 9.55 -16.76 2.76
CA SER A 17 9.18 -17.38 4.04
C SER A 17 8.63 -16.41 5.08
N GLY A 18 8.61 -15.11 4.79
CA GLY A 18 7.87 -14.11 5.59
C GLY A 18 8.66 -13.41 6.68
N GLY A 19 9.97 -13.59 6.78
CA GLY A 19 10.81 -12.87 7.73
C GLY A 19 11.02 -11.42 7.27
N ARG A 20 10.62 -10.44 8.09
CA ARG A 20 10.84 -9.01 7.84
C ARG A 20 11.65 -8.34 8.94
N SER A 21 12.31 -9.11 9.75
CA SER A 21 13.13 -8.60 10.85
C SER A 21 14.56 -8.40 10.39
N ALA A 22 15.22 -7.40 10.95
CA ALA A 22 16.65 -7.21 10.77
C ALA A 22 17.40 -8.48 11.15
N SER A 23 18.34 -8.90 10.30
CA SER A 23 19.16 -10.09 10.52
C SER A 23 20.62 -9.75 10.30
N ALA A 24 21.49 -10.25 11.18
CA ALA A 24 22.92 -10.14 11.02
C ALA A 24 23.51 -11.14 10.01
N THR A 25 22.70 -12.11 9.56
CA THR A 25 23.12 -13.23 8.72
C THR A 25 22.53 -13.21 7.32
N VAL A 26 21.66 -12.25 7.02
CA VAL A 26 20.98 -12.13 5.73
C VAL A 26 21.45 -10.86 5.01
N LEU A 27 21.85 -11.00 3.76
CA LEU A 27 22.23 -9.88 2.89
C LEU A 27 21.11 -9.60 1.88
N PRO A 28 20.24 -8.61 2.12
CA PRO A 28 19.25 -8.17 1.12
C PRO A 28 19.90 -7.23 0.11
N PHE A 29 19.59 -7.41 -1.17
CA PHE A 29 19.96 -6.48 -2.21
C PHE A 29 18.93 -5.34 -2.33
N GLN A 30 19.31 -4.25 -2.98
CA GLN A 30 18.50 -3.04 -3.09
C GLN A 30 17.08 -3.29 -3.64
N GLY A 31 16.94 -4.23 -4.57
CA GLY A 31 15.64 -4.57 -5.15
C GLY A 31 14.61 -5.13 -4.17
N SER A 32 15.08 -5.71 -3.05
CA SER A 32 14.20 -6.22 -1.98
C SER A 32 13.75 -5.14 -0.98
N LEU A 33 14.18 -3.91 -1.16
CA LEU A 33 13.74 -2.76 -0.38
C LEU A 33 12.47 -2.14 -0.96
N TYR A 34 11.79 -1.30 -0.19
CA TYR A 34 10.63 -0.57 -0.69
C TYR A 34 10.41 0.75 0.05
N ARG A 35 9.67 1.63 -0.61
CA ARG A 35 9.17 2.88 -0.05
C ARG A 35 7.67 2.78 0.15
N ILE A 36 7.18 3.20 1.31
CA ILE A 36 5.76 3.46 1.54
C ILE A 36 5.51 4.94 1.26
N ASN A 37 4.52 5.22 0.41
CA ASN A 37 4.04 6.56 0.15
C ASN A 37 2.62 6.70 0.70
N ASN A 38 2.38 7.78 1.45
CA ASN A 38 1.07 8.15 1.96
C ASN A 38 0.78 9.57 1.51
N ASN A 39 -0.15 9.72 0.60
CA ASN A 39 -0.54 10.99 0.01
C ASN A 39 -1.98 11.33 0.40
N LEU A 40 -2.18 12.52 0.92
CA LEU A 40 -3.49 13.01 1.32
C LEU A 40 -3.71 14.41 0.74
N ASP A 41 -4.80 14.55 0.00
CA ASP A 41 -5.33 15.82 -0.46
C ASP A 41 -6.70 16.02 0.18
N SER A 42 -6.88 17.10 0.93
CA SER A 42 -8.15 17.41 1.59
C SER A 42 -8.54 18.86 1.30
N TYR A 43 -9.79 19.04 0.91
CA TYR A 43 -10.41 20.31 0.59
C TYR A 43 -11.68 20.44 1.40
N ILE A 44 -11.80 21.55 2.12
CA ILE A 44 -12.99 21.85 2.93
C ILE A 44 -13.41 23.27 2.62
N ALA A 45 -14.70 23.45 2.38
CA ALA A 45 -15.35 24.75 2.26
C ALA A 45 -16.47 24.86 3.28
N GLU A 46 -16.56 25.99 3.93
CA GLU A 46 -17.60 26.30 4.90
C GLU A 46 -18.27 27.63 4.53
N LEU A 47 -19.61 27.62 4.56
CA LEU A 47 -20.43 28.81 4.34
C LEU A 47 -21.30 29.05 5.56
N ASN A 48 -21.01 30.13 6.27
CA ASN A 48 -21.81 30.64 7.37
C ASN A 48 -22.73 31.74 6.86
N SER A 49 -24.04 31.55 6.97
CA SER A 49 -25.05 32.49 6.51
C SER A 49 -25.92 32.96 7.65
N THR A 50 -26.20 34.28 7.73
CA THR A 50 -27.14 34.86 8.65
C THR A 50 -28.27 35.46 7.84
N PHE A 51 -29.43 34.76 7.77
CA PHE A 51 -30.57 35.21 6.99
C PHE A 51 -31.39 36.28 7.68
N SER A 52 -31.37 36.26 9.03
CA SER A 52 -32.00 37.30 9.86
C SER A 52 -31.39 37.30 11.25
N SER A 53 -31.84 38.20 12.13
CA SER A 53 -31.46 38.19 13.54
C SER A 53 -31.82 36.91 14.29
N SER A 54 -32.69 36.09 13.71
CA SER A 54 -33.23 34.88 14.34
C SER A 54 -32.98 33.59 13.50
N VAL A 55 -32.31 33.69 12.36
CA VAL A 55 -32.07 32.50 11.49
C VAL A 55 -30.64 32.52 10.96
N ALA A 56 -29.91 31.49 11.26
CA ALA A 56 -28.55 31.27 10.77
C ALA A 56 -28.40 29.86 10.16
N ASN A 57 -27.46 29.72 9.24
CA ASN A 57 -27.15 28.44 8.60
C ASN A 57 -25.64 28.26 8.52
N ASN A 58 -25.20 27.01 8.67
CA ASN A 58 -23.82 26.59 8.46
C ASN A 58 -23.82 25.40 7.49
N LEU A 59 -23.24 25.58 6.33
CA LEU A 59 -23.02 24.56 5.33
C LEU A 59 -21.52 24.23 5.25
N THR A 60 -21.17 22.97 5.39
CA THR A 60 -19.80 22.46 5.20
C THR A 60 -19.79 21.43 4.09
N VAL A 61 -18.83 21.55 3.17
CA VAL A 61 -18.59 20.58 2.10
C VAL A 61 -17.12 20.20 2.13
N GLY A 62 -16.82 18.91 2.14
CA GLY A 62 -15.48 18.36 2.18
C GLY A 62 -15.24 17.31 1.11
N TYR A 63 -14.00 17.27 0.61
CA TYR A 63 -13.51 16.19 -0.22
C TYR A 63 -12.10 15.82 0.21
N THR A 64 -11.87 14.53 0.46
CA THR A 64 -10.55 14.03 0.85
C THR A 64 -10.18 12.84 -0.04
N ALA A 65 -9.00 12.93 -0.66
CA ALA A 65 -8.40 11.85 -1.43
C ALA A 65 -7.14 11.33 -0.74
N MET A 66 -7.10 10.03 -0.48
CA MET A 66 -5.92 9.32 0.02
C MET A 66 -5.38 8.40 -1.06
N ARG A 67 -4.05 8.38 -1.22
CA ARG A 67 -3.35 7.55 -2.21
C ARG A 67 -2.13 6.95 -1.53
N ASP A 68 -2.31 5.72 -1.05
CA ASP A 68 -1.28 4.97 -0.35
C ASP A 68 -0.78 3.84 -1.24
N PHE A 69 0.53 3.78 -1.45
CA PHE A 69 1.13 2.77 -2.30
C PHE A 69 2.56 2.46 -1.90
N ARG A 70 3.02 1.29 -2.32
CA ARG A 70 4.43 0.91 -2.20
C ARG A 70 5.15 1.08 -3.53
N GLN A 71 6.42 1.42 -3.43
CA GLN A 71 7.31 1.61 -4.57
C GLN A 71 8.61 0.84 -4.34
N SER A 72 9.01 0.02 -5.30
CA SER A 72 10.30 -0.66 -5.30
C SER A 72 11.35 0.14 -6.08
N PRO A 73 12.62 0.09 -5.71
CA PRO A 73 13.71 0.68 -6.49
C PRO A 73 13.88 0.08 -7.89
N VAL A 74 13.31 -1.10 -8.14
CA VAL A 74 13.42 -1.85 -9.41
C VAL A 74 12.11 -1.86 -10.20
N ASN A 75 11.24 -0.86 -10.01
CA ASN A 75 9.97 -0.76 -10.73
C ASN A 75 10.12 -0.76 -12.26
N ASP A 76 11.18 -0.16 -12.80
CA ASP A 76 11.36 -0.03 -14.24
C ASP A 76 11.74 -1.35 -14.92
N ASN A 77 12.32 -2.28 -14.18
CA ASN A 77 12.72 -3.60 -14.66
C ASN A 77 12.42 -4.67 -13.59
N PRO A 78 11.15 -4.93 -13.33
CA PRO A 78 10.78 -5.91 -12.32
C PRO A 78 11.15 -7.32 -12.79
N PHE A 79 11.77 -8.08 -11.89
CA PHE A 79 12.03 -9.50 -12.08
C PHE A 79 11.68 -10.26 -10.79
N PRO A 80 11.49 -11.58 -10.87
CA PRO A 80 11.07 -12.37 -9.71
C PRO A 80 11.97 -12.16 -8.48
N THR A 81 11.38 -12.27 -7.31
CA THR A 81 12.15 -12.39 -6.07
C THR A 81 12.93 -13.70 -6.09
N VAL A 82 14.20 -13.64 -5.76
CA VAL A 82 15.05 -14.82 -5.57
C VAL A 82 15.58 -14.81 -4.15
N ASP A 83 15.23 -15.84 -3.40
CA ASP A 83 15.64 -16.09 -2.03
C ASP A 83 16.58 -17.31 -2.04
N ILE A 84 17.77 -17.15 -1.49
CA ILE A 84 18.79 -18.19 -1.43
C ILE A 84 19.10 -18.51 0.02
N GLY A 85 18.97 -19.78 0.37
CA GLY A 85 19.25 -20.30 1.70
C GLY A 85 20.72 -20.64 1.93
N ASN A 86 21.04 -20.89 3.18
CA ASN A 86 22.37 -21.35 3.62
C ASN A 86 22.37 -22.88 3.77
N ASN A 87 22.35 -23.59 2.64
CA ASN A 87 22.23 -25.05 2.52
C ASN A 87 20.95 -25.64 3.12
N ASP A 88 19.97 -24.79 3.42
CA ASP A 88 18.64 -25.14 3.88
C ASP A 88 17.64 -24.03 3.41
N LEU A 89 16.52 -23.89 4.05
CA LEU A 89 15.55 -22.84 3.76
C LEU A 89 15.71 -21.60 4.66
N ASN A 90 16.76 -21.54 5.50
CA ASN A 90 17.11 -20.32 6.21
C ASN A 90 17.77 -19.34 5.25
N GLU A 91 17.25 -18.15 5.18
CA GLU A 91 17.64 -17.11 4.24
C GLU A 91 19.10 -16.69 4.46
N LEU A 92 19.87 -16.66 3.38
CA LEU A 92 21.23 -16.13 3.31
C LEU A 92 21.24 -14.79 2.56
N THR A 93 20.56 -14.73 1.43
CA THR A 93 20.49 -13.53 0.61
C THR A 93 19.21 -13.50 -0.20
N VAL A 94 18.74 -12.29 -0.51
CA VAL A 94 17.55 -12.07 -1.32
C VAL A 94 17.77 -10.91 -2.29
N PHE A 95 17.30 -11.07 -3.51
CA PHE A 95 17.33 -10.05 -4.55
C PHE A 95 16.10 -10.17 -5.45
N GLY A 96 15.92 -9.22 -6.36
CA GLY A 96 14.72 -9.12 -7.19
C GLY A 96 13.72 -8.14 -6.61
N TYR A 97 12.49 -8.19 -7.11
CA TYR A 97 11.42 -7.31 -6.68
C TYR A 97 10.93 -7.67 -5.27
N GLU A 98 10.68 -6.70 -4.43
CA GLU A 98 10.10 -6.95 -3.10
C GLU A 98 8.71 -7.61 -3.26
N PRO A 99 8.49 -8.81 -2.69
CA PRO A 99 7.36 -9.67 -3.07
C PRO A 99 5.99 -9.13 -2.70
N PHE A 100 5.91 -8.14 -1.81
CA PHE A 100 4.64 -7.59 -1.30
C PHE A 100 4.34 -6.17 -1.79
N SER A 101 5.17 -5.61 -2.67
CA SER A 101 5.03 -4.22 -3.11
C SER A 101 4.31 -4.06 -4.44
N ALA A 102 4.32 -5.09 -5.29
CA ALA A 102 3.58 -5.05 -6.55
C ALA A 102 2.07 -4.90 -6.27
N ASN A 103 1.46 -3.88 -6.90
CA ASN A 103 0.02 -3.61 -6.77
C ASN A 103 -0.47 -3.49 -5.30
N ASN A 104 0.43 -3.11 -4.38
CA ASN A 104 0.05 -2.83 -3.00
C ASN A 104 -0.36 -1.36 -2.89
N ILE A 105 -1.65 -1.12 -3.08
CA ILE A 105 -2.25 0.20 -3.13
C ILE A 105 -3.50 0.25 -2.27
N LEU A 106 -3.74 1.41 -1.67
CA LEU A 106 -5.00 1.74 -1.02
C LEU A 106 -5.38 3.17 -1.40
N ASN A 107 -6.36 3.29 -2.27
CA ASN A 107 -6.93 4.57 -2.65
C ASN A 107 -8.28 4.75 -1.96
N SER A 108 -8.53 5.94 -1.45
CA SER A 108 -9.82 6.29 -0.86
C SER A 108 -10.21 7.71 -1.26
N ASP A 109 -11.46 7.88 -1.65
CA ASP A 109 -12.09 9.15 -1.96
C ASP A 109 -13.32 9.33 -1.07
N ILE A 110 -13.30 10.36 -0.22
CA ILE A 110 -14.36 10.65 0.74
C ILE A 110 -14.96 11.99 0.36
N PHE A 111 -16.27 12.01 0.09
CA PHE A 111 -17.04 13.23 -0.07
C PHE A 111 -18.00 13.38 1.11
N GLN A 112 -18.02 14.57 1.69
CA GLN A 112 -18.85 14.91 2.85
C GLN A 112 -19.60 16.20 2.60
N ILE A 113 -20.85 16.24 3.04
CA ILE A 113 -21.65 17.47 3.11
C ILE A 113 -22.47 17.45 4.41
N ALA A 114 -22.44 18.56 5.12
CA ALA A 114 -23.25 18.77 6.31
C ALA A 114 -23.86 20.16 6.29
N ASP A 115 -25.13 20.26 6.66
CA ASP A 115 -25.85 21.53 6.71
C ASP A 115 -26.65 21.62 8.01
N ASN A 116 -26.60 22.77 8.67
CA ASN A 116 -27.25 23.03 9.94
C ASN A 116 -27.96 24.38 9.90
N LEU A 117 -29.29 24.35 9.96
CA LEU A 117 -30.14 25.52 10.12
C LEU A 117 -30.48 25.74 11.59
N THR A 118 -30.15 26.91 12.12
CA THR A 118 -30.43 27.29 13.50
C THR A 118 -31.46 28.42 13.54
N ILE A 119 -32.55 28.24 14.34
CA ILE A 119 -33.62 29.19 14.53
C ILE A 119 -33.69 29.58 15.99
N TYR A 120 -33.61 30.87 16.27
CA TYR A 120 -33.78 31.47 17.59
C TYR A 120 -35.19 31.99 17.75
N LYS A 121 -35.93 31.43 18.72
CA LYS A 121 -37.33 31.86 18.98
C LYS A 121 -37.58 32.02 20.46
N GLY A 122 -37.62 33.25 20.94
CA GLY A 122 -37.77 33.56 22.35
C GLY A 122 -36.62 33.04 23.18
N LYS A 123 -36.87 32.10 24.10
CA LYS A 123 -35.88 31.45 24.94
C LYS A 123 -35.35 30.11 24.34
N ASN A 124 -35.88 29.72 23.20
CA ASN A 124 -35.56 28.44 22.59
C ASN A 124 -34.67 28.62 21.39
N VAL A 125 -33.75 27.66 21.20
CA VAL A 125 -32.92 27.51 20.01
C VAL A 125 -33.25 26.14 19.38
N TYR A 126 -33.59 26.15 18.11
CA TYR A 126 -33.88 24.93 17.35
C TYR A 126 -32.81 24.79 16.27
N THR A 127 -32.15 23.62 16.23
CA THR A 127 -31.23 23.30 15.16
C THR A 127 -31.71 22.09 14.39
N PHE A 128 -31.79 22.22 13.07
CA PHE A 128 -32.13 21.17 12.14
C PHE A 128 -30.95 20.97 11.21
N GLY A 129 -30.50 19.76 11.06
CA GLY A 129 -29.33 19.49 10.21
C GLY A 129 -29.40 18.12 9.57
N PHE A 130 -28.63 17.97 8.53
CA PHE A 130 -28.31 16.67 7.95
C PHE A 130 -26.81 16.59 7.69
N ALA A 131 -26.30 15.36 7.61
CA ALA A 131 -24.96 15.07 7.13
C ALA A 131 -25.04 13.87 6.18
N TYR A 132 -24.25 13.95 5.12
CA TYR A 132 -24.09 12.86 4.17
C TYR A 132 -22.61 12.65 3.91
N GLU A 133 -22.19 11.40 3.91
CA GLU A 133 -20.85 10.99 3.56
C GLU A 133 -20.90 9.82 2.59
N THR A 134 -20.05 9.87 1.58
CA THR A 134 -19.81 8.72 0.70
C THR A 134 -18.32 8.45 0.63
N ASN A 135 -17.96 7.17 0.64
CA ASN A 135 -16.59 6.71 0.57
C ASN A 135 -16.48 5.69 -0.57
N SER A 136 -15.55 5.96 -1.49
CA SER A 136 -15.15 5.03 -2.55
C SER A 136 -13.71 4.63 -2.29
N PHE A 137 -13.41 3.34 -2.29
CA PHE A 137 -12.06 2.86 -2.09
C PHE A 137 -11.69 1.76 -3.06
N MET A 138 -10.40 1.69 -3.37
CA MET A 138 -9.76 0.61 -4.12
C MET A 138 -8.58 0.10 -3.29
N ASN A 139 -8.62 -1.19 -2.97
CA ASN A 139 -7.55 -1.87 -2.26
C ASN A 139 -6.98 -2.97 -3.14
N GLY A 140 -5.71 -2.86 -3.49
CA GLY A 140 -4.96 -3.84 -4.25
C GLY A 140 -3.88 -4.48 -3.39
N PHE A 141 -3.78 -5.82 -3.45
CA PHE A 141 -2.70 -6.56 -2.81
C PHE A 141 -2.46 -7.87 -3.55
N ALA A 142 -1.32 -7.98 -4.22
CA ALA A 142 -0.93 -9.15 -4.99
C ALA A 142 0.52 -9.56 -4.65
N PRO A 143 0.72 -10.26 -3.52
CA PRO A 143 2.06 -10.72 -3.15
C PRO A 143 2.61 -11.71 -4.19
N ASN A 144 3.94 -11.63 -4.42
CA ASN A 144 4.63 -12.45 -5.43
C ASN A 144 4.06 -12.29 -6.86
N TYR A 145 3.57 -11.10 -7.22
CA TYR A 145 2.99 -10.84 -8.53
C TYR A 145 3.96 -11.14 -9.68
N TYR A 146 5.24 -10.76 -9.53
CA TYR A 146 6.29 -11.07 -10.52
C TYR A 146 6.90 -12.45 -10.33
N GLY A 147 6.40 -13.25 -9.40
CA GLY A 147 6.94 -14.55 -9.04
C GLY A 147 8.03 -14.48 -7.98
N GLY A 148 8.23 -15.59 -7.31
CA GLY A 148 9.28 -15.75 -6.32
C GLY A 148 9.85 -17.16 -6.33
N TYR A 149 11.17 -17.27 -6.28
CA TYR A 149 11.92 -18.51 -6.27
C TYR A 149 12.74 -18.62 -5.00
N GLN A 150 12.77 -19.80 -4.39
CA GLN A 150 13.63 -20.09 -3.26
C GLN A 150 14.54 -21.27 -3.57
N PHE A 151 15.83 -21.08 -3.41
CA PHE A 151 16.87 -22.09 -3.55
C PHE A 151 17.48 -22.42 -2.18
N LYS A 152 17.91 -23.66 -1.99
CA LYS A 152 18.53 -24.08 -0.72
C LYS A 152 19.96 -23.56 -0.57
N SER A 153 20.66 -23.32 -1.69
CA SER A 153 22.05 -22.90 -1.69
C SER A 153 22.38 -22.00 -2.89
N ILE A 154 23.50 -21.32 -2.83
CA ILE A 154 24.08 -20.57 -3.95
C ILE A 154 24.39 -21.51 -5.12
N ASP A 155 24.94 -22.70 -4.85
CA ASP A 155 25.26 -23.68 -5.88
C ASP A 155 24.01 -24.16 -6.63
N ASP A 156 22.91 -24.42 -5.91
CA ASP A 156 21.62 -24.76 -6.54
C ASP A 156 21.15 -23.63 -7.45
N PHE A 157 21.23 -22.39 -6.99
CA PHE A 157 20.86 -21.24 -7.83
C PHE A 157 21.72 -21.14 -9.08
N ILE A 158 23.06 -21.24 -8.96
CA ILE A 158 23.99 -21.14 -10.09
C ILE A 158 23.76 -22.29 -11.09
N ASN A 159 23.63 -23.51 -10.61
CA ASN A 159 23.39 -24.68 -11.46
C ASN A 159 22.07 -24.56 -12.22
N SER A 160 20.99 -24.16 -11.54
CA SER A 160 19.71 -23.91 -12.17
C SER A 160 19.78 -22.77 -13.21
N ALA A 161 20.47 -21.69 -12.90
CA ALA A 161 20.65 -20.55 -13.83
C ALA A 161 21.48 -20.93 -15.05
N ASN A 162 22.40 -21.90 -14.93
CA ASN A 162 23.20 -22.45 -16.02
C ASN A 162 22.47 -23.52 -16.84
N GLY A 163 21.20 -23.81 -16.49
CA GLY A 163 20.35 -24.72 -17.26
C GLY A 163 20.43 -26.19 -16.83
N ASP A 164 20.96 -26.50 -15.62
CA ASP A 164 20.86 -27.85 -15.09
C ASP A 164 19.41 -28.15 -14.70
N THR A 165 18.75 -28.94 -15.54
CA THR A 165 17.35 -29.33 -15.36
C THR A 165 17.09 -30.27 -14.16
N LYS A 166 18.14 -30.78 -13.51
CA LYS A 166 18.01 -31.60 -12.31
C LYS A 166 17.94 -30.76 -11.04
N VAL A 167 18.36 -29.49 -11.13
CA VAL A 167 18.31 -28.53 -10.03
C VAL A 167 17.12 -27.61 -10.22
N ILE A 168 16.14 -27.74 -9.37
CA ILE A 168 14.91 -26.93 -9.36
C ILE A 168 14.84 -26.10 -8.09
N PRO A 169 14.13 -24.95 -8.09
CA PRO A 169 13.86 -24.22 -6.88
C PRO A 169 13.15 -25.08 -5.83
N ALA A 170 13.55 -24.94 -4.58
CA ALA A 170 12.91 -25.63 -3.47
C ALA A 170 11.46 -25.16 -3.26
N ARG A 171 11.20 -23.91 -3.65
CA ARG A 171 9.85 -23.29 -3.65
C ARG A 171 9.72 -22.34 -4.81
N TYR A 172 8.53 -22.33 -5.41
CA TYR A 172 8.08 -21.30 -6.34
C TYR A 172 6.72 -20.77 -5.90
N GLN A 173 6.54 -19.48 -5.96
CA GLN A 173 5.27 -18.79 -5.66
C GLN A 173 4.99 -17.74 -6.71
N GLN A 174 3.75 -17.68 -7.14
CA GLN A 174 3.24 -16.60 -7.99
C GLN A 174 1.75 -16.40 -7.71
N GLN A 175 1.32 -15.16 -7.71
CA GLN A 175 -0.08 -14.80 -7.57
C GLN A 175 -0.50 -13.99 -8.80
N TRP A 176 -1.71 -14.25 -9.28
CA TRP A 176 -2.31 -13.54 -10.40
C TRP A 176 -3.79 -13.29 -10.13
N SER A 177 -4.36 -12.32 -10.83
CA SER A 177 -5.79 -12.04 -10.79
C SER A 177 -6.50 -12.73 -11.96
N ASN A 178 -7.69 -13.25 -11.71
CA ASN A 178 -8.60 -13.74 -12.75
C ASN A 178 -9.40 -12.59 -13.40
N TYR A 179 -9.29 -11.37 -12.90
CA TYR A 179 -9.97 -10.21 -13.43
C TYR A 179 -9.06 -9.48 -14.43
N SER A 180 -9.58 -9.25 -15.64
CA SER A 180 -8.87 -8.53 -16.71
C SER A 180 -8.63 -7.04 -16.39
N SER A 181 -9.27 -6.52 -15.37
CA SER A 181 -9.19 -5.13 -14.89
C SER A 181 -8.33 -4.97 -13.64
N PHE A 182 -7.54 -5.96 -13.26
CA PHE A 182 -6.58 -5.78 -12.18
C PHE A 182 -5.47 -4.84 -12.68
N PRO A 183 -5.21 -3.72 -11.98
CA PRO A 183 -4.25 -2.71 -12.42
C PRO A 183 -2.82 -3.24 -12.43
#